data_4fa7d110218f8e629cdecf8780e9e8fc
#
_entry.id   4fa7d110218f8e629cdecf8780e9e8fc
#
_cell.length_a   1.000
_cell.length_b   1.000
_cell.length_c   1.000
_cell.angle_alpha   90.00
_cell.angle_beta   90.00
_cell.angle_gamma   90.00
#
_symmetry.space_group_name_H-M   'P 1'
#
loop_
_entity.id
_entity.type
_entity.pdbx_description
1 polymer ?
#
loop_
_entity_poly.entity_id
_entity_poly.type
_entity_poly.pdbx_seq_one_letter_code
_entity_poly.pdbx_strand_id
1 'polypeptide(L)'
;MALAMVLTPVCVYAEPDQEAEDLEAQRVARMGLPIQSDDYEEWPAGPHIGAEAAIVMDAGTGTILYEKNINEHLYPASVTKMLTALIAVENCDMDEMVTFSADAINSIDWRTDANLGISAGNSITMEQCLYGLLVGSANEVAYAIAEHVSGEGNIAGFAELMNKRAEELGCTDSHFVTPNGIHDPNHYTSAYDLALIAKAFYSHDNLSTMASTSIYHIPKSDTQPRDDMTVYAKSKLHEGKEYALEGLVGTKTGYTTEARQTLVTCAERNGLKLITVVMKEEAPYQYTDTHELMNYGFDNFTMVNLSENDNTYSIKNPIFYTTSSPFGKSETLIEMDKDAYILIPVNASFEDTESEIVFDNLGEDEFAKVEYTLHGTYVGSACIVPTKTASRMFDFYPQTRYRSDYGDESDDIVIELGRILIIVLGITVILWVIITIHYRIKTKMILKYGRGGRKTVRKSKNLTLKGMK
;
A
#
# COMPACT_ATOMS: atom_id res chain seq x y z
N MET A 1 -19.54 82.76 -26.36
CA MET A 1 -19.38 81.44 -27.06
C MET A 1 -18.66 80.50 -26.13
N ALA A 2 -19.41 79.56 -25.50
CA ALA A 2 -18.87 78.54 -24.66
C ALA A 2 -18.71 77.26 -25.51
N LEU A 3 -17.46 76.80 -25.62
CA LEU A 3 -17.11 75.54 -26.36
C LEU A 3 -17.33 74.37 -25.43
N ALA A 4 -18.39 73.57 -25.67
CA ALA A 4 -18.63 72.31 -24.96
C ALA A 4 -17.74 71.25 -25.57
N MET A 5 -16.72 70.81 -24.83
CA MET A 5 -15.97 69.59 -25.14
C MET A 5 -16.86 68.37 -24.80
N VAL A 6 -17.29 67.63 -25.82
CA VAL A 6 -17.91 66.32 -25.69
C VAL A 6 -16.79 65.30 -25.48
N LEU A 7 -16.62 64.85 -24.23
CA LEU A 7 -15.81 63.70 -23.91
C LEU A 7 -16.59 62.42 -24.29
N THR A 8 -16.27 61.83 -25.43
CA THR A 8 -16.70 60.46 -25.76
C THR A 8 -15.93 59.46 -24.87
N PRO A 9 -16.58 58.54 -24.16
CA PRO A 9 -15.87 57.49 -23.46
C PRO A 9 -15.23 56.55 -24.51
N VAL A 10 -13.91 56.53 -24.55
CA VAL A 10 -13.17 55.50 -25.26
C VAL A 10 -13.29 54.21 -24.41
N CYS A 11 -14.16 53.30 -24.83
CA CYS A 11 -14.11 51.91 -24.36
C CYS A 11 -12.77 51.31 -24.84
N VAL A 12 -11.81 51.27 -23.96
CA VAL A 12 -10.62 50.44 -24.19
C VAL A 12 -11.09 49.00 -24.05
N TYR A 13 -11.37 48.32 -25.16
CA TYR A 13 -11.41 46.87 -25.19
C TYR A 13 -9.98 46.43 -24.90
N ALA A 14 -9.72 45.76 -23.76
CA ALA A 14 -8.50 45.02 -23.57
C ALA A 14 -8.41 44.01 -24.71
N GLU A 15 -7.30 43.97 -25.44
CA GLU A 15 -7.02 42.87 -26.37
C GLU A 15 -7.12 41.59 -25.59
N PRO A 16 -7.70 40.49 -26.12
CA PRO A 16 -7.70 39.20 -25.50
C PRO A 16 -6.24 38.82 -25.18
N ASP A 17 -6.02 38.22 -24.01
CA ASP A 17 -4.70 37.72 -23.63
C ASP A 17 -4.40 36.54 -24.56
N GLN A 18 -3.49 36.72 -25.52
CA GLN A 18 -3.14 35.74 -26.54
C GLN A 18 -2.68 34.43 -25.90
N GLU A 19 -2.00 34.50 -24.75
CA GLU A 19 -1.58 33.31 -24.00
C GLU A 19 -2.79 32.52 -23.47
N ALA A 20 -3.82 33.19 -22.95
CA ALA A 20 -5.03 32.53 -22.47
C ALA A 20 -5.83 31.89 -23.62
N GLU A 21 -5.88 32.53 -24.80
CA GLU A 21 -6.53 31.95 -26.02
C GLU A 21 -5.76 30.73 -26.50
N ASP A 22 -4.43 30.76 -26.51
CA ASP A 22 -3.58 29.63 -26.92
C ASP A 22 -3.72 28.44 -25.95
N LEU A 23 -3.81 28.69 -24.64
CA LEU A 23 -4.02 27.65 -23.64
C LEU A 23 -5.40 27.00 -23.76
N GLU A 24 -6.45 27.79 -23.98
CA GLU A 24 -7.80 27.26 -24.21
C GLU A 24 -7.88 26.47 -25.53
N ALA A 25 -7.22 26.92 -26.57
CA ALA A 25 -7.14 26.17 -27.82
C ALA A 25 -6.42 24.81 -27.64
N GLN A 26 -5.34 24.76 -26.85
CA GLN A 26 -4.65 23.52 -26.51
C GLN A 26 -5.56 22.60 -25.67
N ARG A 27 -6.28 23.15 -24.69
CA ARG A 27 -7.24 22.40 -23.89
C ARG A 27 -8.33 21.76 -24.76
N VAL A 28 -8.94 22.54 -25.65
CA VAL A 28 -9.96 22.04 -26.57
C VAL A 28 -9.40 20.93 -27.48
N ALA A 29 -8.15 21.07 -27.95
CA ALA A 29 -7.49 20.04 -28.72
C ALA A 29 -7.32 18.74 -27.90
N ARG A 30 -6.95 18.84 -26.63
CA ARG A 30 -6.84 17.69 -25.72
C ARG A 30 -8.17 17.00 -25.44
N MET A 31 -9.30 17.71 -25.45
CA MET A 31 -10.63 17.10 -25.36
C MET A 31 -10.94 16.16 -26.53
N GLY A 32 -10.28 16.32 -27.66
CA GLY A 32 -10.40 15.43 -28.82
C GLY A 32 -9.45 14.22 -28.81
N LEU A 33 -8.61 14.06 -27.78
CA LEU A 33 -7.75 12.89 -27.66
C LEU A 33 -8.57 11.62 -27.39
N PRO A 34 -8.12 10.44 -27.86
CA PRO A 34 -8.80 9.18 -27.63
C PRO A 34 -8.93 8.86 -26.14
N ILE A 35 -10.06 8.26 -25.77
CA ILE A 35 -10.31 7.65 -24.46
C ILE A 35 -10.15 6.15 -24.69
N GLN A 36 -9.08 5.55 -24.16
CA GLN A 36 -8.75 4.15 -24.43
C GLN A 36 -9.78 3.19 -23.85
N SER A 37 -10.39 3.53 -22.71
CA SER A 37 -11.46 2.72 -22.13
C SER A 37 -12.75 2.68 -22.95
N ASP A 38 -12.96 3.58 -23.92
CA ASP A 38 -14.12 3.53 -24.83
C ASP A 38 -14.01 2.36 -25.84
N ASP A 39 -12.82 1.80 -26.01
CA ASP A 39 -12.58 0.63 -26.86
C ASP A 39 -12.93 -0.71 -26.17
N TYR A 40 -13.23 -0.70 -24.85
CA TYR A 40 -13.60 -1.90 -24.12
C TYR A 40 -15.04 -2.31 -24.38
N GLU A 41 -15.25 -3.59 -24.63
CA GLU A 41 -16.57 -4.13 -24.95
C GLU A 41 -17.54 -3.96 -23.76
N GLU A 42 -18.74 -3.46 -24.03
CA GLU A 42 -19.78 -3.16 -23.05
C GLU A 42 -19.40 -2.10 -21.98
N TRP A 43 -18.30 -1.36 -22.17
CA TRP A 43 -17.88 -0.30 -21.28
C TRP A 43 -18.66 1.00 -21.53
N PRO A 44 -19.04 1.74 -20.49
CA PRO A 44 -19.71 3.04 -20.68
C PRO A 44 -18.75 4.05 -21.32
N ALA A 45 -19.24 4.83 -22.29
CA ALA A 45 -18.45 5.89 -22.91
C ALA A 45 -17.99 6.93 -21.88
N GLY A 46 -16.69 7.24 -21.87
CA GLY A 46 -16.07 8.17 -20.95
C GLY A 46 -16.34 9.64 -21.26
N PRO A 47 -16.25 10.55 -20.27
CA PRO A 47 -16.36 11.98 -20.51
C PRO A 47 -15.16 12.54 -21.27
N HIS A 48 -15.42 13.46 -22.21
CA HIS A 48 -14.37 14.21 -22.91
C HIS A 48 -13.86 15.37 -22.06
N ILE A 49 -12.74 15.19 -21.41
CA ILE A 49 -12.10 16.16 -20.50
C ILE A 49 -10.91 16.86 -21.14
N GLY A 50 -10.53 18.03 -20.61
CA GLY A 50 -9.42 18.83 -21.13
C GLY A 50 -8.03 18.40 -20.66
N ALA A 51 -7.92 17.52 -19.67
CA ALA A 51 -6.66 16.96 -19.22
C ALA A 51 -5.95 16.19 -20.32
N GLU A 52 -4.61 16.24 -20.38
CA GLU A 52 -3.82 15.48 -21.34
C GLU A 52 -3.80 13.98 -21.01
N ALA A 53 -3.68 13.65 -19.71
CA ALA A 53 -3.81 12.29 -19.22
C ALA A 53 -4.74 12.25 -18.00
N ALA A 54 -5.55 11.20 -17.89
CA ALA A 54 -6.38 10.97 -16.72
C ALA A 54 -6.77 9.50 -16.55
N ILE A 55 -7.04 9.11 -15.30
CA ILE A 55 -7.46 7.78 -14.91
C ILE A 55 -8.54 7.85 -13.83
N VAL A 56 -9.47 6.90 -13.85
CA VAL A 56 -10.33 6.55 -12.72
C VAL A 56 -10.05 5.09 -12.36
N MET A 57 -9.63 4.86 -11.12
CA MET A 57 -9.27 3.53 -10.61
C MET A 57 -10.01 3.25 -9.31
N ASP A 58 -10.49 2.03 -9.14
CA ASP A 58 -10.96 1.55 -7.84
C ASP A 58 -9.80 1.38 -6.86
N ALA A 59 -9.89 1.99 -5.70
CA ALA A 59 -8.85 1.91 -4.68
C ALA A 59 -8.69 0.52 -4.05
N GLY A 60 -9.75 -0.30 -4.06
CA GLY A 60 -9.74 -1.66 -3.54
C GLY A 60 -9.06 -2.63 -4.50
N THR A 61 -9.68 -2.90 -5.62
CA THR A 61 -9.23 -3.92 -6.58
C THR A 61 -8.12 -3.45 -7.52
N GLY A 62 -8.02 -2.13 -7.76
CA GLY A 62 -7.15 -1.57 -8.81
C GLY A 62 -7.77 -1.62 -10.21
N THR A 63 -9.05 -1.95 -10.32
CA THR A 63 -9.78 -1.93 -11.59
C THR A 63 -9.80 -0.53 -12.17
N ILE A 64 -9.42 -0.41 -13.44
CA ILE A 64 -9.41 0.85 -14.17
C ILE A 64 -10.75 1.04 -14.85
N LEU A 65 -11.44 2.15 -14.53
CA LEU A 65 -12.76 2.45 -15.07
C LEU A 65 -12.69 3.43 -16.25
N TYR A 66 -11.69 4.29 -16.27
CA TYR A 66 -11.46 5.29 -17.29
C TYR A 66 -9.98 5.41 -17.60
N GLU A 67 -9.63 5.42 -18.88
CA GLU A 67 -8.26 5.59 -19.37
C GLU A 67 -8.18 6.66 -20.47
N LYS A 68 -7.30 7.63 -20.23
CA LYS A 68 -6.87 8.61 -21.22
C LYS A 68 -5.38 8.87 -21.08
N ASN A 69 -4.57 8.39 -22.03
CA ASN A 69 -3.10 8.55 -22.06
C ASN A 69 -2.42 8.19 -20.72
N ILE A 70 -2.89 7.14 -20.05
CA ILE A 70 -2.52 6.88 -18.63
C ILE A 70 -1.02 6.58 -18.43
N ASN A 71 -0.29 6.17 -19.47
CA ASN A 71 1.14 5.86 -19.43
C ASN A 71 2.02 7.00 -20.01
N GLU A 72 1.44 8.15 -20.36
CA GLU A 72 2.20 9.30 -20.87
C GLU A 72 3.09 9.89 -19.78
N HIS A 73 4.38 10.14 -20.09
CA HIS A 73 5.32 10.77 -19.16
C HIS A 73 5.02 12.27 -19.02
N LEU A 74 4.48 12.65 -17.90
CA LEU A 74 4.11 14.04 -17.58
C LEU A 74 4.76 14.46 -16.27
N TYR A 75 4.84 15.78 -16.05
CA TYR A 75 5.39 16.33 -14.82
C TYR A 75 4.35 16.32 -13.69
N PRO A 76 4.67 15.72 -12.52
CA PRO A 76 3.71 15.60 -11.43
C PRO A 76 3.49 16.88 -10.65
N ALA A 77 4.45 17.81 -10.64
CA ALA A 77 4.47 18.93 -9.71
C ALA A 77 4.31 18.45 -8.25
N SER A 78 3.62 19.23 -7.40
CA SER A 78 3.48 18.94 -5.96
C SER A 78 2.66 17.69 -5.61
N VAL A 79 2.07 16.95 -6.56
CA VAL A 79 1.48 15.63 -6.23
C VAL A 79 2.56 14.61 -5.88
N THR A 80 3.81 14.81 -6.27
CA THR A 80 5.01 14.10 -5.79
C THR A 80 5.03 13.95 -4.26
N LYS A 81 4.53 14.95 -3.53
CA LYS A 81 4.50 14.96 -2.06
C LYS A 81 3.66 13.82 -1.45
N MET A 82 2.81 13.17 -2.24
CA MET A 82 2.09 11.98 -1.79
C MET A 82 3.07 10.81 -1.58
N LEU A 83 4.01 10.60 -2.50
CA LEU A 83 5.06 9.59 -2.36
C LEU A 83 6.02 9.94 -1.21
N THR A 84 6.38 11.23 -1.05
CA THR A 84 7.20 11.70 0.08
C THR A 84 6.51 11.42 1.41
N ALA A 85 5.20 11.67 1.51
CA ALA A 85 4.42 11.39 2.72
C ALA A 85 4.31 9.89 3.00
N LEU A 86 4.09 9.08 1.96
CA LEU A 86 4.02 7.62 2.07
C LEU A 86 5.33 7.05 2.65
N ILE A 87 6.48 7.45 2.09
CA ILE A 87 7.80 7.03 2.57
C ILE A 87 8.01 7.47 4.02
N ALA A 88 7.60 8.69 4.39
CA ALA A 88 7.73 9.19 5.75
C ALA A 88 6.92 8.34 6.76
N VAL A 89 5.67 8.00 6.45
CA VAL A 89 4.80 7.19 7.31
C VAL A 89 5.31 5.75 7.44
N GLU A 90 5.91 5.20 6.38
CA GLU A 90 6.46 3.84 6.37
C GLU A 90 7.81 3.72 7.10
N ASN A 91 8.51 4.85 7.38
CA ASN A 91 9.87 4.81 7.94
C ASN A 91 10.05 5.57 9.26
N CYS A 92 9.07 6.36 9.71
CA CYS A 92 9.20 7.24 10.87
C CYS A 92 7.98 7.16 11.79
N ASP A 93 8.22 7.34 13.08
CA ASP A 93 7.14 7.56 14.05
C ASP A 93 6.59 8.99 13.93
N MET A 94 5.28 9.15 14.15
CA MET A 94 4.61 10.45 13.97
C MET A 94 5.04 11.53 14.96
N ASP A 95 5.60 11.17 16.12
CA ASP A 95 6.10 12.07 17.15
C ASP A 95 7.60 12.38 17.01
N GLU A 96 8.31 11.78 16.06
CA GLU A 96 9.71 12.13 15.78
C GLU A 96 9.85 13.61 15.43
N MET A 97 10.91 14.24 15.98
CA MET A 97 11.19 15.65 15.75
C MET A 97 12.01 15.87 14.50
N VAL A 98 11.42 16.47 13.49
CA VAL A 98 12.05 16.84 12.23
C VAL A 98 12.67 18.23 12.37
N THR A 99 13.99 18.32 12.22
CA THR A 99 14.72 19.60 12.30
C THR A 99 14.93 20.17 10.89
N PHE A 100 14.60 21.44 10.71
CA PHE A 100 14.78 22.12 9.44
C PHE A 100 16.21 22.61 9.30
N SER A 101 16.98 22.03 8.41
CA SER A 101 18.34 22.47 8.07
C SER A 101 18.35 23.82 7.33
N ALA A 102 19.49 24.45 7.24
CA ALA A 102 19.66 25.62 6.40
C ALA A 102 19.45 25.28 4.91
N ASP A 103 19.83 24.07 4.49
CA ASP A 103 19.69 23.61 3.11
C ASP A 103 18.21 23.38 2.76
N ALA A 104 17.43 22.75 3.63
CA ALA A 104 15.97 22.62 3.46
C ALA A 104 15.30 23.99 3.29
N ILE A 105 15.69 24.98 4.11
CA ILE A 105 15.16 26.35 4.04
C ILE A 105 15.58 27.08 2.77
N ASN A 106 16.81 26.88 2.29
CA ASN A 106 17.32 27.53 1.10
C ASN A 106 16.98 26.80 -0.21
N SER A 107 16.35 25.64 -0.13
CA SER A 107 15.94 24.83 -1.29
C SER A 107 14.77 25.43 -2.10
N ILE A 108 14.12 26.47 -1.58
CA ILE A 108 12.89 27.06 -2.13
C ILE A 108 13.02 28.56 -2.38
N ASP A 109 12.25 29.08 -3.32
CA ASP A 109 12.02 30.52 -3.42
C ASP A 109 10.84 30.92 -2.50
N TRP A 110 11.16 31.58 -1.41
CA TRP A 110 10.20 32.02 -0.39
C TRP A 110 9.10 32.94 -0.90
N ARG A 111 9.24 33.51 -2.10
CA ARG A 111 8.27 34.45 -2.68
C ARG A 111 7.23 33.75 -3.53
N THR A 112 7.60 32.67 -4.19
CA THR A 112 6.79 32.00 -5.20
C THR A 112 6.35 30.62 -4.73
N ASP A 113 7.16 29.92 -3.92
CA ASP A 113 6.90 28.55 -3.51
C ASP A 113 6.00 28.49 -2.28
N ALA A 114 5.15 27.46 -2.24
CA ALA A 114 4.35 27.16 -1.06
C ALA A 114 5.26 26.76 0.10
N ASN A 115 5.11 27.41 1.24
CA ASN A 115 5.95 27.20 2.42
C ASN A 115 5.17 27.47 3.73
N LEU A 116 5.71 26.97 4.86
CA LEU A 116 5.23 27.25 6.22
C LEU A 116 5.85 28.51 6.80
N GLY A 117 6.96 28.95 6.27
CA GLY A 117 7.76 30.03 6.83
C GLY A 117 8.49 29.65 8.12
N ILE A 118 8.84 28.38 8.31
CA ILE A 118 9.62 27.90 9.44
C ILE A 118 11.09 28.34 9.28
N SER A 119 11.82 28.53 10.38
CA SER A 119 13.22 28.96 10.36
C SER A 119 14.18 27.78 10.50
N ALA A 120 15.38 27.93 9.92
CA ALA A 120 16.44 26.93 10.12
C ALA A 120 16.76 26.76 11.61
N GLY A 121 16.97 25.50 12.02
CA GLY A 121 17.21 25.09 13.40
C GLY A 121 15.92 24.87 14.21
N ASN A 122 14.75 25.26 13.73
CA ASN A 122 13.50 24.91 14.37
C ASN A 122 13.13 23.46 14.04
N SER A 123 12.33 22.85 14.92
CA SER A 123 11.84 21.48 14.78
C SER A 123 10.37 21.39 15.08
N ILE A 124 9.66 20.57 14.31
CA ILE A 124 8.26 20.18 14.55
C ILE A 124 8.14 18.65 14.39
N THR A 125 7.05 18.05 14.87
CA THR A 125 6.87 16.61 14.75
C THR A 125 6.66 16.17 13.30
N MET A 126 6.92 14.90 12.99
CA MET A 126 6.64 14.32 11.67
C MET A 126 5.17 14.49 11.29
N GLU A 127 4.24 14.28 12.23
CA GLU A 127 2.82 14.53 12.02
C GLU A 127 2.55 15.98 11.56
N GLN A 128 3.15 16.97 12.24
CA GLN A 128 3.01 18.38 11.87
C GLN A 128 3.65 18.70 10.51
N CYS A 129 4.77 18.03 10.19
CA CYS A 129 5.39 18.10 8.87
C CYS A 129 4.44 17.59 7.79
N LEU A 130 3.82 16.42 8.01
CA LEU A 130 2.90 15.82 7.06
C LEU A 130 1.66 16.69 6.83
N TYR A 131 1.10 17.32 7.86
CA TYR A 131 0.06 18.33 7.68
C TYR A 131 0.54 19.55 6.87
N GLY A 132 1.73 20.05 7.15
CA GLY A 132 2.35 21.13 6.36
C GLY A 132 2.55 20.74 4.88
N LEU A 133 2.97 19.52 4.65
CA LEU A 133 3.25 18.94 3.33
C LEU A 133 1.96 18.73 2.51
N LEU A 134 0.94 18.13 3.11
CA LEU A 134 -0.27 17.71 2.39
C LEU A 134 -1.30 18.83 2.29
N VAL A 135 -1.58 19.54 3.38
CA VAL A 135 -2.55 20.62 3.45
C VAL A 135 -1.99 21.91 2.82
N GLY A 136 -0.80 22.34 3.29
CA GLY A 136 -0.13 23.57 2.84
C GLY A 136 0.65 23.43 1.55
N SER A 137 0.96 22.20 1.16
CA SER A 137 1.87 21.90 0.04
C SER A 137 3.28 22.49 0.22
N ALA A 138 3.74 22.64 1.48
CA ALA A 138 5.00 23.30 1.81
C ALA A 138 6.21 22.56 1.22
N ASN A 139 7.05 23.28 0.51
CA ASN A 139 8.17 22.71 -0.24
C ASN A 139 9.38 22.42 0.64
N GLU A 140 9.72 23.32 1.57
CA GLU A 140 10.81 23.14 2.52
C GLU A 140 10.55 21.98 3.48
N VAL A 141 9.29 21.69 3.76
CA VAL A 141 8.88 20.53 4.58
C VAL A 141 9.24 19.23 3.88
N ALA A 142 9.02 19.14 2.56
CA ALA A 142 9.39 17.96 1.80
C ALA A 142 10.92 17.69 1.87
N TYR A 143 11.73 18.74 1.80
CA TYR A 143 13.18 18.61 1.96
C TYR A 143 13.57 18.21 3.38
N ALA A 144 12.97 18.82 4.41
CA ALA A 144 13.23 18.47 5.79
C ALA A 144 12.86 17.01 6.11
N ILE A 145 11.73 16.51 5.58
CA ILE A 145 11.35 15.10 5.67
C ILE A 145 12.39 14.23 4.95
N ALA A 146 12.80 14.60 3.74
CA ALA A 146 13.78 13.84 2.97
C ALA A 146 15.13 13.74 3.71
N GLU A 147 15.61 14.83 4.29
CA GLU A 147 16.84 14.84 5.10
C GLU A 147 16.69 14.04 6.39
N HIS A 148 15.51 14.05 7.02
CA HIS A 148 15.26 13.28 8.23
C HIS A 148 15.31 11.77 7.97
N VAL A 149 14.71 11.32 6.85
CA VAL A 149 14.65 9.89 6.47
C VAL A 149 15.99 9.38 5.93
N SER A 150 16.68 10.16 5.10
CA SER A 150 17.87 9.69 4.35
C SER A 150 19.21 10.20 4.92
N GLY A 151 19.19 11.08 5.93
CA GLY A 151 20.31 11.79 6.49
C GLY A 151 20.45 13.22 5.95
N GLU A 152 21.00 14.13 6.78
CA GLU A 152 21.15 15.55 6.48
C GLU A 152 21.90 15.79 5.15
N GLY A 153 21.31 16.59 4.27
CA GLY A 153 21.85 16.92 2.95
C GLY A 153 21.81 15.80 1.91
N ASN A 154 21.23 14.63 2.23
CA ASN A 154 21.20 13.46 1.34
C ASN A 154 19.91 13.37 0.50
N ILE A 155 19.57 14.42 -0.24
CA ILE A 155 18.37 14.43 -1.11
C ILE A 155 18.46 13.38 -2.22
N ALA A 156 19.66 13.11 -2.75
CA ALA A 156 19.86 12.07 -3.75
C ALA A 156 19.49 10.67 -3.20
N GLY A 157 19.90 10.36 -1.96
CA GLY A 157 19.52 9.12 -1.30
C GLY A 157 18.00 9.00 -1.07
N PHE A 158 17.32 10.12 -0.78
CA PHE A 158 15.86 10.11 -0.68
C PHE A 158 15.20 9.88 -2.05
N ALA A 159 15.74 10.47 -3.13
CA ALA A 159 15.28 10.23 -4.50
C ALA A 159 15.43 8.74 -4.89
N GLU A 160 16.53 8.09 -4.48
CA GLU A 160 16.69 6.63 -4.65
C GLU A 160 15.60 5.83 -3.90
N LEU A 161 15.26 6.22 -2.67
CA LEU A 161 14.15 5.63 -1.92
C LEU A 161 12.80 5.84 -2.62
N MET A 162 12.55 7.04 -3.16
CA MET A 162 11.34 7.34 -3.93
C MET A 162 11.21 6.42 -5.15
N ASN A 163 12.26 6.30 -5.95
CA ASN A 163 12.25 5.47 -7.16
C ASN A 163 12.10 3.98 -6.81
N LYS A 164 12.81 3.51 -5.78
CA LYS A 164 12.68 2.15 -5.29
C LYS A 164 11.24 1.85 -4.83
N ARG A 165 10.64 2.78 -4.06
CA ARG A 165 9.27 2.58 -3.56
C ARG A 165 8.25 2.62 -4.70
N ALA A 166 8.43 3.48 -5.69
CA ALA A 166 7.61 3.51 -6.89
C ALA A 166 7.70 2.18 -7.66
N GLU A 167 8.90 1.62 -7.85
CA GLU A 167 9.09 0.29 -8.47
C GLU A 167 8.39 -0.82 -7.68
N GLU A 168 8.49 -0.83 -6.35
CA GLU A 168 7.79 -1.79 -5.47
C GLU A 168 6.25 -1.69 -5.59
N LEU A 169 5.72 -0.52 -5.91
CA LEU A 169 4.29 -0.29 -6.16
C LEU A 169 3.86 -0.69 -7.58
N GLY A 170 4.80 -1.06 -8.45
CA GLY A 170 4.54 -1.42 -9.84
C GLY A 170 4.59 -0.24 -10.82
N CYS A 171 5.10 0.92 -10.41
CA CYS A 171 5.29 2.07 -11.29
C CYS A 171 6.41 1.78 -12.31
N THR A 172 6.12 1.93 -13.60
CA THR A 172 7.07 1.66 -14.69
C THR A 172 7.42 2.91 -15.50
N ASP A 173 6.61 3.96 -15.38
CA ASP A 173 6.68 5.18 -16.17
C ASP A 173 7.01 6.42 -15.31
N SER A 174 7.77 6.21 -14.21
CA SER A 174 8.12 7.25 -13.25
C SER A 174 9.61 7.35 -12.98
N HIS A 175 10.07 8.58 -12.77
CA HIS A 175 11.40 8.87 -12.24
C HIS A 175 11.34 10.11 -11.36
N PHE A 176 11.66 9.96 -10.08
CA PHE A 176 11.60 11.02 -9.09
C PHE A 176 13.02 11.54 -8.77
N VAL A 177 13.19 12.86 -8.74
CA VAL A 177 14.46 13.55 -8.50
C VAL A 177 14.40 14.43 -7.24
N THR A 178 13.23 15.02 -6.97
CA THR A 178 13.03 15.94 -5.85
C THR A 178 11.86 15.47 -4.95
N PRO A 179 11.95 15.71 -3.62
CA PRO A 179 10.89 15.28 -2.71
C PRO A 179 9.61 16.13 -2.79
N ASN A 180 9.68 17.31 -3.42
CA ASN A 180 8.59 18.29 -3.47
C ASN A 180 7.92 18.41 -4.84
N GLY A 181 8.55 17.87 -5.91
CA GLY A 181 8.03 17.95 -7.27
C GLY A 181 8.26 19.30 -7.97
N ILE A 182 9.20 20.14 -7.49
CA ILE A 182 9.67 21.27 -8.26
C ILE A 182 10.29 20.75 -9.56
N HIS A 183 10.04 21.47 -10.66
CA HIS A 183 10.38 21.01 -12.00
C HIS A 183 11.87 20.66 -12.16
N ASP A 184 12.08 19.46 -12.67
CA ASP A 184 13.34 18.95 -13.23
C ASP A 184 12.97 18.15 -14.48
N PRO A 185 13.70 18.26 -15.61
CA PRO A 185 13.38 17.53 -16.84
C PRO A 185 13.34 16.00 -16.67
N ASN A 186 14.05 15.48 -15.66
CA ASN A 186 14.10 14.06 -15.36
C ASN A 186 13.09 13.64 -14.28
N HIS A 187 12.26 14.57 -13.77
CA HIS A 187 11.25 14.30 -12.74
C HIS A 187 9.89 14.16 -13.39
N TYR A 188 9.51 12.96 -13.74
CA TYR A 188 8.27 12.64 -14.45
C TYR A 188 7.56 11.42 -13.86
N THR A 189 6.32 11.26 -14.23
CA THR A 189 5.45 10.14 -13.84
C THR A 189 4.33 10.01 -14.87
N SER A 190 3.47 8.99 -14.71
CA SER A 190 2.26 8.80 -15.49
C SER A 190 1.00 8.89 -14.63
N ALA A 191 -0.17 9.01 -15.24
CA ALA A 191 -1.43 9.02 -14.50
C ALA A 191 -1.69 7.65 -13.83
N TYR A 192 -1.28 6.56 -14.47
CA TYR A 192 -1.36 5.22 -13.91
C TYR A 192 -0.47 5.05 -12.68
N ASP A 193 0.80 5.43 -12.78
CA ASP A 193 1.74 5.33 -11.67
C ASP A 193 1.31 6.20 -10.48
N LEU A 194 0.80 7.41 -10.74
CA LEU A 194 0.21 8.24 -9.68
C LEU A 194 -1.01 7.60 -9.01
N ALA A 195 -1.83 6.87 -9.77
CA ALA A 195 -2.96 6.12 -9.20
C ALA A 195 -2.49 4.97 -8.31
N LEU A 196 -1.41 4.26 -8.68
CA LEU A 196 -0.79 3.23 -7.83
C LEU A 196 -0.21 3.83 -6.53
N ILE A 197 0.51 4.95 -6.63
CA ILE A 197 1.02 5.69 -5.47
C ILE A 197 -0.14 6.17 -4.59
N ALA A 198 -1.22 6.69 -5.18
CA ALA A 198 -2.40 7.14 -4.46
C ALA A 198 -3.12 5.97 -3.78
N LYS A 199 -3.22 4.80 -4.41
CA LYS A 199 -3.79 3.59 -3.81
C LYS A 199 -3.03 3.20 -2.55
N ALA A 200 -1.70 3.16 -2.59
CA ALA A 200 -0.87 2.90 -1.43
C ALA A 200 -1.00 4.01 -0.36
N PHE A 201 -1.02 5.28 -0.77
CA PHE A 201 -1.20 6.42 0.12
C PHE A 201 -2.54 6.36 0.88
N TYR A 202 -3.65 6.12 0.19
CA TYR A 202 -5.00 6.08 0.79
C TYR A 202 -5.31 4.76 1.51
N SER A 203 -4.41 3.78 1.51
CA SER A 203 -4.49 2.62 2.40
C SER A 203 -4.09 2.96 3.85
N HIS A 204 -3.44 4.12 4.08
CA HIS A 204 -3.09 4.64 5.39
C HIS A 204 -4.15 5.65 5.88
N ASP A 205 -4.89 5.30 6.95
CA ASP A 205 -5.96 6.14 7.51
C ASP A 205 -5.48 7.53 7.96
N ASN A 206 -4.26 7.62 8.52
CA ASN A 206 -3.67 8.89 8.93
C ASN A 206 -3.39 9.80 7.74
N LEU A 207 -2.87 9.28 6.62
CA LEU A 207 -2.63 10.06 5.40
C LEU A 207 -3.95 10.53 4.76
N SER A 208 -4.97 9.67 4.74
CA SER A 208 -6.32 10.02 4.30
C SER A 208 -6.90 11.17 5.13
N THR A 209 -6.77 11.08 6.46
CA THR A 209 -7.21 12.13 7.39
C THR A 209 -6.48 13.46 7.14
N MET A 210 -5.17 13.43 6.93
CA MET A 210 -4.38 14.63 6.65
C MET A 210 -4.75 15.24 5.29
N ALA A 211 -4.90 14.42 4.24
CA ALA A 211 -5.24 14.88 2.90
C ALA A 211 -6.67 15.42 2.77
N SER A 212 -7.58 15.06 3.68
CA SER A 212 -8.95 15.62 3.77
C SER A 212 -9.06 16.86 4.65
N THR A 213 -8.00 17.19 5.40
CA THR A 213 -8.02 18.34 6.34
C THR A 213 -7.99 19.66 5.60
N SER A 214 -8.95 20.54 5.89
CA SER A 214 -9.05 21.88 5.28
C SER A 214 -8.15 22.91 5.94
N ILE A 215 -7.97 22.83 7.26
CA ILE A 215 -7.22 23.79 8.08
C ILE A 215 -6.52 23.02 9.19
N TYR A 216 -5.22 23.27 9.36
CA TYR A 216 -4.44 22.73 10.46
C TYR A 216 -3.60 23.82 11.11
N HIS A 217 -3.54 23.83 12.45
CA HIS A 217 -2.74 24.78 13.23
C HIS A 217 -1.57 24.07 13.88
N ILE A 218 -0.34 24.48 13.56
CA ILE A 218 0.88 24.00 14.20
C ILE A 218 1.12 24.86 15.44
N PRO A 219 0.98 24.29 16.65
CA PRO A 219 1.10 25.08 17.87
C PRO A 219 2.54 25.52 18.13
N LYS A 220 2.69 26.61 18.87
CA LYS A 220 3.97 27.05 19.40
C LYS A 220 4.56 26.01 20.35
N SER A 221 5.86 25.79 20.26
CA SER A 221 6.64 24.92 21.14
C SER A 221 8.00 25.54 21.50
N ASP A 222 8.78 24.88 22.33
CA ASP A 222 10.15 25.31 22.66
C ASP A 222 11.09 25.24 21.43
N THR A 223 10.79 24.35 20.48
CA THR A 223 11.57 24.15 19.25
C THR A 223 10.99 24.90 18.05
N GLN A 224 9.77 25.43 18.15
CA GLN A 224 9.07 26.23 17.15
C GLN A 224 8.36 27.40 17.86
N PRO A 225 8.97 28.62 17.93
CA PRO A 225 8.50 29.72 18.78
C PRO A 225 7.34 30.54 18.21
N ARG A 226 6.90 30.28 16.96
CA ARG A 226 5.81 31.02 16.31
C ARG A 226 4.44 30.45 16.71
N ASP A 227 3.47 31.33 16.89
CA ASP A 227 2.11 31.00 17.30
C ASP A 227 1.05 31.22 16.17
N ASP A 228 1.53 31.63 15.00
CA ASP A 228 0.70 32.01 13.84
C ASP A 228 0.75 31.00 12.69
N MET A 229 1.26 29.79 12.94
CA MET A 229 1.43 28.79 11.89
C MET A 229 0.14 28.00 11.63
N THR A 230 -0.73 28.58 10.81
CA THR A 230 -1.96 27.93 10.35
C THR A 230 -1.87 27.63 8.87
N VAL A 231 -2.06 26.37 8.51
CA VAL A 231 -2.03 25.87 7.12
C VAL A 231 -3.47 25.71 6.61
N TYR A 232 -3.67 26.12 5.37
CA TYR A 232 -4.96 26.04 4.69
C TYR A 232 -4.84 25.16 3.45
N ALA A 233 -5.83 24.30 3.23
CA ALA A 233 -5.87 23.44 2.06
C ALA A 233 -5.86 24.24 0.76
N LYS A 234 -5.00 23.83 -0.17
CA LYS A 234 -4.88 24.42 -1.50
C LYS A 234 -5.99 23.99 -2.45
N SER A 235 -6.50 22.77 -2.28
CA SER A 235 -7.57 22.23 -3.10
C SER A 235 -8.92 22.91 -2.81
N LYS A 236 -9.70 23.12 -3.85
CA LYS A 236 -11.07 23.65 -3.75
C LYS A 236 -12.14 22.54 -3.65
N LEU A 237 -11.72 21.25 -3.57
CA LEU A 237 -12.66 20.12 -3.44
C LEU A 237 -13.15 19.90 -2.01
N HIS A 238 -12.54 20.55 -1.01
CA HIS A 238 -12.96 20.44 0.39
C HIS A 238 -14.36 21.02 0.61
N GLU A 239 -15.05 20.49 1.62
CA GLU A 239 -16.37 20.96 2.03
C GLU A 239 -16.39 22.49 2.26
N GLY A 240 -17.44 23.14 1.77
CA GLY A 240 -17.60 24.59 1.84
C GLY A 240 -16.75 25.40 0.86
N LYS A 241 -16.02 24.77 -0.04
CA LYS A 241 -15.31 25.40 -1.15
C LYS A 241 -16.13 25.35 -2.44
N GLU A 242 -15.68 26.12 -3.45
CA GLU A 242 -16.39 26.32 -4.73
C GLU A 242 -16.66 25.02 -5.50
N TYR A 243 -15.73 24.05 -5.42
CA TYR A 243 -15.82 22.76 -6.11
C TYR A 243 -15.91 21.61 -5.11
N ALA A 244 -16.63 21.79 -3.99
CA ALA A 244 -16.75 20.75 -2.98
C ALA A 244 -17.19 19.41 -3.58
N LEU A 245 -16.44 18.33 -3.29
CA LEU A 245 -16.72 16.97 -3.79
C LEU A 245 -17.35 16.13 -2.70
N GLU A 246 -18.52 15.55 -2.98
CA GLU A 246 -19.19 14.62 -2.07
C GLU A 246 -18.36 13.35 -1.89
N GLY A 247 -18.21 12.92 -0.64
CA GLY A 247 -17.46 11.72 -0.30
C GLY A 247 -15.93 11.87 -0.34
N LEU A 248 -15.41 13.12 -0.35
CA LEU A 248 -13.96 13.36 -0.39
C LEU A 248 -13.23 12.65 0.75
N VAL A 249 -12.36 11.70 0.40
CA VAL A 249 -11.43 11.01 1.31
C VAL A 249 -10.11 11.76 1.42
N GLY A 250 -9.67 12.39 0.33
CA GLY A 250 -8.48 13.22 0.29
C GLY A 250 -8.15 13.73 -1.10
N THR A 251 -7.30 14.77 -1.15
CA THR A 251 -6.92 15.39 -2.42
C THR A 251 -5.54 16.04 -2.33
N LYS A 252 -4.80 16.04 -3.44
CA LYS A 252 -3.51 16.73 -3.57
C LYS A 252 -3.42 17.44 -4.91
N THR A 253 -3.17 18.76 -4.87
CA THR A 253 -2.94 19.61 -6.04
C THR A 253 -1.47 19.71 -6.38
N GLY A 254 -1.15 19.90 -7.66
CA GLY A 254 0.16 20.23 -8.17
C GLY A 254 0.07 21.30 -9.27
N TYR A 255 1.07 22.19 -9.32
CA TYR A 255 1.23 23.16 -10.38
C TYR A 255 2.70 23.55 -10.55
N THR A 256 3.19 23.48 -11.76
CA THR A 256 4.34 24.25 -12.30
C THR A 256 3.95 24.74 -13.69
N THR A 257 4.73 25.63 -14.28
CA THR A 257 4.48 26.11 -15.64
C THR A 257 4.47 24.94 -16.64
N GLU A 258 5.36 23.97 -16.47
CA GLU A 258 5.53 22.82 -17.35
C GLU A 258 4.48 21.73 -17.10
N ALA A 259 4.13 21.49 -15.83
CA ALA A 259 3.15 20.48 -15.44
C ALA A 259 1.71 20.94 -15.67
N ARG A 260 1.46 22.25 -15.73
CA ARG A 260 0.13 22.84 -15.64
C ARG A 260 -0.56 22.35 -14.35
N GLN A 261 -1.89 22.18 -14.34
CA GLN A 261 -2.61 21.68 -13.18
C GLN A 261 -2.55 20.15 -13.14
N THR A 262 -2.15 19.61 -11.99
CA THR A 262 -2.24 18.18 -11.68
C THR A 262 -3.07 18.01 -10.41
N LEU A 263 -3.99 17.05 -10.40
CA LEU A 263 -4.87 16.79 -9.28
C LEU A 263 -5.04 15.29 -9.06
N VAL A 264 -4.73 14.82 -7.86
CA VAL A 264 -5.05 13.48 -7.40
C VAL A 264 -6.13 13.58 -6.34
N THR A 265 -7.18 12.80 -6.48
CA THR A 265 -8.33 12.83 -5.57
C THR A 265 -8.81 11.42 -5.29
N CYS A 266 -9.14 11.15 -4.03
CA CYS A 266 -9.85 9.95 -3.62
C CYS A 266 -11.20 10.34 -3.02
N ALA A 267 -12.26 9.65 -3.43
CA ALA A 267 -13.60 9.83 -2.87
C ALA A 267 -14.26 8.47 -2.66
N GLU A 268 -15.18 8.42 -1.71
CA GLU A 268 -15.93 7.21 -1.38
C GLU A 268 -17.43 7.51 -1.34
N ARG A 269 -18.22 6.68 -2.05
CA ARG A 269 -19.69 6.73 -2.01
C ARG A 269 -20.24 5.30 -1.92
N ASN A 270 -21.13 5.06 -0.99
CA ASN A 270 -21.79 3.74 -0.81
C ASN A 270 -20.82 2.56 -0.69
N GLY A 271 -19.64 2.78 -0.11
CA GLY A 271 -18.60 1.76 0.06
C GLY A 271 -17.66 1.58 -1.14
N LEU A 272 -17.95 2.18 -2.29
CA LEU A 272 -17.04 2.23 -3.43
C LEU A 272 -16.07 3.41 -3.24
N LYS A 273 -14.77 3.13 -3.27
CA LYS A 273 -13.70 4.12 -3.12
C LYS A 273 -12.93 4.26 -4.43
N LEU A 274 -13.02 5.42 -5.06
CA LEU A 274 -12.39 5.70 -6.34
C LEU A 274 -11.23 6.70 -6.20
N ILE A 275 -10.19 6.48 -6.98
CA ILE A 275 -9.07 7.37 -7.18
C ILE A 275 -9.16 7.97 -8.58
N THR A 276 -9.05 9.29 -8.67
CA THR A 276 -8.97 10.02 -9.94
C THR A 276 -7.67 10.78 -10.00
N VAL A 277 -6.96 10.66 -11.12
CA VAL A 277 -5.79 11.46 -11.45
C VAL A 277 -6.07 12.25 -12.71
N VAL A 278 -5.83 13.56 -12.64
CA VAL A 278 -5.95 14.51 -13.77
C VAL A 278 -4.59 15.18 -13.93
N MET A 279 -3.97 15.07 -15.10
CA MET A 279 -2.65 15.64 -15.38
C MET A 279 -2.68 16.61 -16.56
N LYS A 280 -1.93 17.72 -16.41
CA LYS A 280 -1.72 18.75 -17.43
C LYS A 280 -3.04 19.33 -17.92
N GLU A 281 -3.86 19.79 -16.98
CA GLU A 281 -5.08 20.52 -17.22
C GLU A 281 -4.89 22.03 -16.98
N GLU A 282 -5.81 22.87 -17.45
CA GLU A 282 -5.84 24.31 -17.17
C GLU A 282 -6.75 24.63 -15.98
N ALA A 283 -6.39 25.65 -15.22
CA ALA A 283 -7.25 26.12 -14.13
C ALA A 283 -8.49 26.86 -14.67
N PRO A 284 -9.67 26.63 -14.08
CA PRO A 284 -9.98 25.78 -12.93
C PRO A 284 -10.46 24.37 -13.32
N TYR A 285 -10.30 23.96 -14.57
CA TYR A 285 -10.92 22.76 -15.14
C TYR A 285 -10.46 21.44 -14.50
N GLN A 286 -9.28 21.39 -13.84
CA GLN A 286 -8.89 20.20 -13.08
C GLN A 286 -9.94 19.78 -12.06
N TYR A 287 -10.74 20.71 -11.52
CA TYR A 287 -11.80 20.39 -10.57
C TYR A 287 -13.07 19.89 -11.26
N THR A 288 -13.46 20.51 -12.37
CA THR A 288 -14.64 20.07 -13.15
C THR A 288 -14.40 18.71 -13.78
N ASP A 289 -13.22 18.48 -14.37
CA ASP A 289 -12.83 17.20 -14.94
C ASP A 289 -12.82 16.10 -13.86
N THR A 290 -12.31 16.41 -12.66
CA THR A 290 -12.37 15.46 -11.50
C THR A 290 -13.82 15.13 -11.13
N HIS A 291 -14.73 16.11 -11.11
CA HIS A 291 -16.14 15.85 -10.84
C HIS A 291 -16.79 14.97 -11.91
N GLU A 292 -16.53 15.24 -13.19
CA GLU A 292 -17.06 14.44 -14.30
C GLU A 292 -16.56 13.00 -14.23
N LEU A 293 -15.26 12.81 -13.99
CA LEU A 293 -14.64 11.49 -13.85
C LEU A 293 -15.15 10.72 -12.63
N MET A 294 -15.27 11.38 -11.46
CA MET A 294 -15.81 10.75 -10.26
C MET A 294 -17.26 10.34 -10.44
N ASN A 295 -18.09 11.21 -11.02
CA ASN A 295 -19.50 10.87 -11.31
C ASN A 295 -19.58 9.76 -12.36
N TYR A 296 -18.75 9.78 -13.40
CA TYR A 296 -18.65 8.68 -14.35
C TYR A 296 -18.41 7.34 -13.67
N GLY A 297 -17.42 7.26 -12.77
CA GLY A 297 -17.11 6.03 -12.05
C GLY A 297 -18.25 5.60 -11.11
N PHE A 298 -18.81 6.51 -10.31
CA PHE A 298 -19.85 6.15 -9.35
C PHE A 298 -21.21 5.84 -9.98
N ASP A 299 -21.55 6.46 -11.11
CA ASP A 299 -22.88 6.34 -11.72
C ASP A 299 -22.95 5.15 -12.70
N ASN A 300 -21.83 4.73 -13.30
CA ASN A 300 -21.82 3.73 -14.36
C ASN A 300 -21.29 2.36 -13.92
N PHE A 301 -20.75 2.23 -12.71
CA PHE A 301 -20.19 0.95 -12.25
C PHE A 301 -20.79 0.52 -10.92
N THR A 302 -20.85 -0.79 -10.71
CA THR A 302 -21.40 -1.39 -9.50
C THR A 302 -20.47 -2.45 -8.94
N MET A 303 -20.43 -2.53 -7.60
CA MET A 303 -19.73 -3.60 -6.89
C MET A 303 -20.56 -4.87 -6.89
N VAL A 304 -19.96 -6.00 -7.27
CA VAL A 304 -20.56 -7.31 -7.17
C VAL A 304 -19.74 -8.16 -6.20
N ASN A 305 -20.34 -8.51 -5.07
CA ASN A 305 -19.67 -9.33 -4.05
C ASN A 305 -19.45 -10.75 -4.58
N LEU A 306 -18.20 -11.21 -4.55
CA LEU A 306 -17.80 -12.50 -5.11
C LEU A 306 -18.26 -13.68 -4.26
N SER A 307 -18.26 -13.55 -2.94
CA SER A 307 -18.67 -14.63 -2.04
C SER A 307 -20.15 -14.98 -2.16
N GLU A 308 -20.99 -14.06 -2.65
CA GLU A 308 -22.42 -14.24 -2.87
C GLU A 308 -22.74 -14.74 -4.28
N ASN A 309 -21.95 -14.36 -5.28
CA ASN A 309 -22.24 -14.60 -6.70
C ASN A 309 -21.40 -15.73 -7.30
N ASP A 310 -20.14 -15.92 -6.86
CA ASP A 310 -19.31 -17.01 -7.37
C ASP A 310 -19.52 -18.31 -6.59
N ASN A 311 -20.16 -19.28 -7.25
CA ASN A 311 -20.36 -20.64 -6.73
C ASN A 311 -19.21 -21.59 -7.11
N THR A 312 -18.30 -21.21 -7.99
CA THR A 312 -17.21 -22.06 -8.51
C THR A 312 -16.18 -22.33 -7.43
N TYR A 313 -15.78 -21.27 -6.72
CA TYR A 313 -14.79 -21.30 -5.64
C TYR A 313 -15.44 -21.26 -4.25
N SER A 314 -16.75 -21.45 -4.16
CA SER A 314 -17.48 -21.39 -2.91
C SER A 314 -17.24 -22.62 -2.05
N ILE A 315 -17.43 -22.44 -0.74
CA ILE A 315 -17.36 -23.46 0.32
C ILE A 315 -18.16 -24.76 -0.01
N LYS A 316 -19.09 -24.72 -0.94
CA LYS A 316 -19.90 -25.86 -1.36
C LYS A 316 -19.19 -26.80 -2.34
N ASN A 317 -18.06 -26.39 -2.91
CA ASN A 317 -17.32 -27.22 -3.87
C ASN A 317 -16.46 -28.25 -3.14
N PRO A 318 -16.62 -29.57 -3.38
CA PRO A 318 -15.94 -30.65 -2.65
C PRO A 318 -14.40 -30.65 -2.83
N ILE A 319 -13.84 -29.89 -3.76
CA ILE A 319 -12.39 -29.79 -3.98
C ILE A 319 -11.67 -29.18 -2.76
N PHE A 320 -12.36 -28.37 -1.97
CA PHE A 320 -11.79 -27.65 -0.84
C PHE A 320 -12.04 -28.29 0.53
N TYR A 321 -12.53 -29.54 0.59
CA TYR A 321 -12.79 -30.24 1.84
C TYR A 321 -11.73 -31.29 2.16
N THR A 322 -11.29 -31.35 3.43
CA THR A 322 -10.56 -32.52 3.93
C THR A 322 -11.55 -33.59 4.39
N THR A 323 -11.37 -34.83 3.93
CA THR A 323 -12.27 -35.95 4.15
C THR A 323 -12.03 -36.72 5.45
N SER A 324 -11.30 -36.22 6.42
CA SER A 324 -10.82 -37.06 7.52
C SER A 324 -11.12 -36.54 8.92
N SER A 325 -12.40 -36.30 9.23
CA SER A 325 -12.82 -36.37 10.62
C SER A 325 -13.55 -37.69 10.88
N PRO A 326 -13.12 -38.55 11.82
CA PRO A 326 -13.83 -39.77 12.19
C PRO A 326 -15.21 -39.49 12.82
N PHE A 327 -15.59 -38.22 12.99
CA PHE A 327 -16.85 -37.78 13.58
C PHE A 327 -17.72 -36.91 12.62
N GLY A 328 -17.46 -36.90 11.33
CA GLY A 328 -18.44 -36.60 10.30
C GLY A 328 -18.79 -35.15 10.02
N LYS A 329 -17.92 -34.14 10.35
CA LYS A 329 -18.03 -32.78 9.78
C LYS A 329 -16.75 -32.47 9.04
N SER A 330 -16.85 -32.35 7.72
CA SER A 330 -15.78 -31.76 6.91
C SER A 330 -15.77 -30.26 7.17
N GLU A 331 -14.63 -29.73 7.60
CA GLU A 331 -14.43 -28.28 7.72
C GLU A 331 -13.57 -27.81 6.56
N THR A 332 -13.92 -26.68 5.97
CA THR A 332 -13.13 -26.04 4.93
C THR A 332 -11.83 -25.49 5.53
N LEU A 333 -10.73 -25.69 4.83
CA LEU A 333 -9.41 -25.18 5.23
C LEU A 333 -9.10 -23.84 4.58
N ILE A 334 -9.68 -23.58 3.42
CA ILE A 334 -9.49 -22.35 2.65
C ILE A 334 -10.85 -21.79 2.25
N GLU A 335 -10.97 -20.49 2.19
CA GLU A 335 -12.16 -19.77 1.74
C GLU A 335 -11.75 -18.56 0.89
N MET A 336 -12.63 -18.14 -0.01
CA MET A 336 -12.49 -16.86 -0.68
C MET A 336 -12.73 -15.74 0.34
N ASP A 337 -11.99 -14.65 0.21
CA ASP A 337 -12.23 -13.46 1.03
C ASP A 337 -13.71 -13.03 0.86
N LYS A 338 -14.39 -12.86 1.99
CA LYS A 338 -15.84 -12.57 2.02
C LYS A 338 -16.16 -11.15 1.58
N ASP A 339 -15.19 -10.26 1.75
CA ASP A 339 -15.34 -8.86 1.41
C ASP A 339 -14.87 -8.58 -0.03
N ALA A 340 -14.36 -9.61 -0.74
CA ALA A 340 -13.91 -9.49 -2.11
C ALA A 340 -15.07 -9.16 -3.06
N TYR A 341 -14.82 -8.24 -3.97
CA TYR A 341 -15.77 -7.81 -4.99
C TYR A 341 -15.06 -7.54 -6.32
N ILE A 342 -15.83 -7.48 -7.38
CA ILE A 342 -15.43 -6.95 -8.69
C ILE A 342 -16.26 -5.72 -9.00
N LEU A 343 -15.74 -4.90 -9.92
CA LEU A 343 -16.44 -3.75 -10.48
C LEU A 343 -16.78 -4.01 -11.94
N ILE A 344 -18.07 -3.99 -12.23
CA ILE A 344 -18.57 -4.13 -13.61
C ILE A 344 -19.49 -2.96 -13.96
N PRO A 345 -19.69 -2.66 -15.25
CA PRO A 345 -20.69 -1.71 -15.69
C PRO A 345 -22.09 -2.08 -15.16
N VAL A 346 -22.91 -1.08 -14.80
CA VAL A 346 -24.26 -1.31 -14.23
C VAL A 346 -25.19 -2.09 -15.17
N ASN A 347 -24.89 -2.14 -16.46
CA ASN A 347 -25.66 -2.88 -17.47
C ASN A 347 -25.09 -4.28 -17.76
N ALA A 348 -23.92 -4.63 -17.20
CA ALA A 348 -23.28 -5.94 -17.34
C ALA A 348 -23.77 -6.90 -16.24
N SER A 349 -23.63 -8.21 -16.49
CA SER A 349 -23.99 -9.25 -15.53
C SER A 349 -22.73 -9.98 -15.03
N PHE A 350 -22.77 -10.48 -13.79
CA PHE A 350 -21.69 -11.32 -13.26
C PHE A 350 -21.47 -12.58 -14.13
N GLU A 351 -22.53 -13.12 -14.72
CA GLU A 351 -22.45 -14.29 -15.59
C GLU A 351 -21.68 -14.06 -16.90
N ASP A 352 -21.43 -12.80 -17.29
CA ASP A 352 -20.65 -12.43 -18.45
C ASP A 352 -19.14 -12.35 -18.15
N THR A 353 -18.76 -12.53 -16.87
CA THR A 353 -17.35 -12.51 -16.45
C THR A 353 -16.71 -13.89 -16.61
N GLU A 354 -15.40 -13.87 -16.93
CA GLU A 354 -14.52 -15.03 -16.92
C GLU A 354 -13.59 -14.95 -15.71
N SER A 355 -13.16 -16.10 -15.18
CA SER A 355 -12.26 -16.14 -14.02
C SER A 355 -11.10 -17.11 -14.24
N GLU A 356 -9.91 -16.72 -13.77
CA GLU A 356 -8.69 -17.53 -13.80
C GLU A 356 -8.00 -17.53 -12.43
N ILE A 357 -7.46 -18.70 -12.03
CA ILE A 357 -6.65 -18.79 -10.82
C ILE A 357 -5.20 -18.44 -11.15
N VAL A 358 -4.65 -17.46 -10.44
CA VAL A 358 -3.25 -17.05 -10.54
C VAL A 358 -2.51 -17.29 -9.22
N PHE A 359 -1.22 -17.59 -9.31
CA PHE A 359 -0.35 -17.88 -8.17
C PHE A 359 0.80 -16.88 -8.03
N ASP A 360 0.77 -15.82 -8.82
CA ASP A 360 1.79 -14.79 -8.82
C ASP A 360 1.41 -13.63 -7.89
N ASN A 361 2.40 -13.00 -7.28
CA ASN A 361 2.25 -11.82 -6.40
C ASN A 361 1.27 -12.03 -5.23
N LEU A 362 1.36 -13.18 -4.58
CA LEU A 362 0.54 -13.51 -3.42
C LEU A 362 1.08 -12.84 -2.15
N GLY A 363 0.18 -12.39 -1.28
CA GLY A 363 0.47 -11.96 0.09
C GLY A 363 0.87 -13.14 0.99
N GLU A 364 1.35 -12.82 2.20
CA GLU A 364 1.85 -13.85 3.14
C GLU A 364 0.79 -14.87 3.54
N ASP A 365 -0.48 -14.47 3.60
CA ASP A 365 -1.62 -15.31 3.99
C ASP A 365 -2.47 -15.80 2.81
N GLU A 366 -2.01 -15.61 1.57
CA GLU A 366 -2.76 -15.92 0.37
C GLU A 366 -2.25 -17.22 -0.28
N PHE A 367 -3.16 -18.14 -0.58
CA PHE A 367 -2.84 -19.39 -1.27
C PHE A 367 -2.92 -19.28 -2.78
N ALA A 368 -3.84 -18.48 -3.26
CA ALA A 368 -4.07 -18.21 -4.66
C ALA A 368 -4.91 -16.93 -4.79
N LYS A 369 -4.94 -16.36 -5.97
CA LYS A 369 -5.76 -15.24 -6.34
C LYS A 369 -6.65 -15.67 -7.51
N VAL A 370 -7.92 -15.35 -7.49
CA VAL A 370 -8.82 -15.52 -8.63
C VAL A 370 -9.00 -14.16 -9.27
N GLU A 371 -8.55 -14.01 -10.49
CA GLU A 371 -8.73 -12.79 -11.29
C GLU A 371 -9.97 -12.93 -12.17
N TYR A 372 -10.74 -11.85 -12.28
CA TYR A 372 -11.96 -11.78 -13.08
C TYR A 372 -11.79 -10.77 -14.20
N THR A 373 -12.27 -11.15 -15.37
CA THR A 373 -12.31 -10.28 -16.54
C THR A 373 -13.72 -10.24 -17.14
N LEU A 374 -14.11 -9.09 -17.68
CA LEU A 374 -15.30 -8.91 -18.50
C LEU A 374 -14.85 -8.65 -19.92
N HIS A 375 -15.13 -9.58 -20.86
CA HIS A 375 -14.66 -9.51 -22.26
C HIS A 375 -13.16 -9.26 -22.40
N GLY A 376 -12.36 -9.85 -21.47
CA GLY A 376 -10.90 -9.69 -21.44
C GLY A 376 -10.40 -8.44 -20.67
N THR A 377 -11.29 -7.55 -20.20
CA THR A 377 -10.93 -6.41 -19.37
C THR A 377 -10.94 -6.80 -17.89
N TYR A 378 -9.87 -6.53 -17.16
CA TYR A 378 -9.78 -6.81 -15.71
C TYR A 378 -10.80 -6.01 -14.93
N VAL A 379 -11.59 -6.70 -14.10
CA VAL A 379 -12.66 -6.10 -13.29
C VAL A 379 -12.50 -6.31 -11.79
N GLY A 380 -11.48 -7.04 -11.36
CA GLY A 380 -11.16 -7.27 -9.97
C GLY A 380 -10.65 -8.67 -9.67
N SER A 381 -10.37 -8.94 -8.41
CA SER A 381 -9.87 -10.24 -7.98
C SER A 381 -10.26 -10.55 -6.54
N ALA A 382 -10.23 -11.83 -6.20
CA ALA A 382 -10.40 -12.32 -4.83
C ALA A 382 -9.22 -13.19 -4.40
N CYS A 383 -8.76 -13.01 -3.17
CA CYS A 383 -7.76 -13.89 -2.57
C CYS A 383 -8.41 -15.13 -1.97
N ILE A 384 -7.76 -16.27 -2.11
CA ILE A 384 -8.11 -17.50 -1.40
C ILE A 384 -7.22 -17.58 -0.16
N VAL A 385 -7.85 -17.48 1.00
CA VAL A 385 -7.18 -17.35 2.30
C VAL A 385 -7.49 -18.56 3.22
N PRO A 386 -6.66 -18.86 4.24
CA PRO A 386 -6.97 -19.91 5.20
C PRO A 386 -8.18 -19.52 6.07
N THR A 387 -9.05 -20.49 6.32
CA THR A 387 -10.13 -20.29 7.30
C THR A 387 -9.54 -20.13 8.72
N LYS A 388 -10.30 -19.48 9.62
CA LYS A 388 -9.91 -19.36 11.05
C LYS A 388 -9.62 -20.70 11.71
N THR A 389 -10.25 -21.79 11.24
CA THR A 389 -10.03 -23.16 11.71
C THR A 389 -8.69 -23.67 11.19
N ALA A 390 -8.36 -23.44 9.94
CA ALA A 390 -7.09 -23.83 9.34
C ALA A 390 -5.91 -23.10 9.99
N SER A 391 -6.00 -21.81 10.19
CA SER A 391 -4.96 -21.01 10.86
C SER A 391 -4.68 -21.44 12.31
N ARG A 392 -5.66 -22.08 12.98
CA ARG A 392 -5.47 -22.67 14.31
C ARG A 392 -4.92 -24.10 14.29
N MET A 393 -5.12 -24.86 13.22
CA MET A 393 -4.71 -26.26 13.08
C MET A 393 -3.32 -26.39 12.47
N PHE A 394 -2.95 -25.46 11.61
CA PHE A 394 -1.71 -25.50 10.84
C PHE A 394 -1.00 -24.17 10.99
N ASP A 395 0.23 -24.22 11.46
CA ASP A 395 1.15 -23.09 11.37
C ASP A 395 1.68 -23.07 9.92
N PHE A 396 0.99 -22.34 9.04
CA PHE A 396 1.34 -22.24 7.63
C PHE A 396 2.57 -21.37 7.39
N TYR A 397 3.09 -20.72 8.45
CA TYR A 397 4.29 -19.90 8.35
C TYR A 397 5.54 -20.79 8.39
N PRO A 398 6.36 -20.81 7.35
CA PRO A 398 7.72 -21.34 7.51
C PRO A 398 8.42 -20.43 8.51
N GLN A 399 8.83 -20.98 9.65
CA GLN A 399 9.53 -20.31 10.77
C GLN A 399 10.88 -19.62 10.39
N THR A 400 11.04 -19.19 9.14
CA THR A 400 12.29 -18.67 8.61
C THR A 400 12.26 -17.20 8.20
N ARG A 401 11.23 -16.44 8.55
CA ARG A 401 11.24 -14.99 8.32
C ARG A 401 10.49 -14.25 9.44
N TYR A 402 11.22 -13.92 10.50
CA TYR A 402 11.12 -12.62 11.18
C TYR A 402 12.16 -12.58 12.28
N ARG A 403 13.30 -12.01 11.95
CA ARG A 403 14.10 -11.33 12.94
C ARG A 403 13.82 -9.84 12.67
N SER A 404 12.70 -9.35 13.15
CA SER A 404 12.54 -7.93 13.39
C SER A 404 13.38 -7.62 14.62
N ASP A 405 14.33 -6.72 14.50
CA ASP A 405 15.04 -6.12 15.63
C ASP A 405 14.07 -5.25 16.45
N TYR A 406 13.13 -5.88 17.12
CA TYR A 406 12.48 -5.29 18.29
C TYR A 406 12.78 -6.18 19.47
N GLY A 407 13.56 -5.62 20.38
CA GLY A 407 13.90 -6.27 21.64
C GLY A 407 12.64 -6.53 22.45
N ASP A 408 12.29 -7.81 22.51
CA ASP A 408 11.54 -8.36 23.61
C ASP A 408 12.26 -9.64 24.02
N GLU A 409 12.79 -9.65 25.25
CA GLU A 409 13.40 -10.81 25.88
C GLU A 409 12.30 -11.85 26.13
N SER A 410 11.96 -12.62 25.10
CA SER A 410 11.30 -13.90 25.25
C SER A 410 12.35 -14.98 25.00
N ASP A 411 12.59 -15.82 26.01
CA ASP A 411 13.46 -17.00 25.96
C ASP A 411 13.00 -17.95 24.84
N ASP A 412 13.42 -17.71 23.63
CA ASP A 412 13.25 -18.64 22.52
C ASP A 412 14.22 -19.83 22.74
N ILE A 413 13.66 -20.96 23.18
CA ILE A 413 14.37 -22.22 23.27
C ILE A 413 14.67 -22.70 21.84
N VAL A 414 15.80 -22.27 21.30
CA VAL A 414 16.33 -22.81 20.04
C VAL A 414 16.77 -24.24 20.29
N ILE A 415 15.94 -25.22 19.95
CA ILE A 415 16.26 -26.65 20.01
C ILE A 415 17.22 -26.97 18.87
N GLU A 416 18.52 -26.87 19.13
CA GLU A 416 19.55 -27.35 18.18
C GLU A 416 19.53 -28.89 18.11
N LEU A 417 18.95 -29.41 17.06
CA LEU A 417 18.87 -30.88 16.80
C LEU A 417 20.24 -31.57 16.97
N GLY A 418 21.33 -30.90 16.63
CA GLY A 418 22.70 -31.35 16.83
C GLY A 418 23.07 -31.54 18.31
N ARG A 419 22.62 -30.67 19.21
CA ARG A 419 22.87 -30.81 20.66
C ARG A 419 22.07 -31.95 21.26
N ILE A 420 20.82 -32.15 20.81
CA ILE A 420 20.01 -33.31 21.25
C ILE A 420 20.68 -34.61 20.83
N LEU A 421 21.17 -34.73 19.61
CA LEU A 421 21.86 -35.91 19.11
C LEU A 421 23.12 -36.23 19.93
N ILE A 422 23.92 -35.22 20.29
CA ILE A 422 25.10 -35.36 21.13
C ILE A 422 24.73 -35.85 22.56
N ILE A 423 23.66 -35.30 23.14
CA ILE A 423 23.17 -35.70 24.47
C ILE A 423 22.67 -37.15 24.43
N VAL A 424 21.89 -37.53 23.43
CA VAL A 424 21.40 -38.92 23.26
C VAL A 424 22.56 -39.88 23.06
N LEU A 425 23.59 -39.51 22.26
CA LEU A 425 24.79 -40.31 22.07
C LEU A 425 25.57 -40.45 23.39
N GLY A 426 25.71 -39.37 24.15
CA GLY A 426 26.33 -39.37 25.47
C GLY A 426 25.64 -40.32 26.46
N ILE A 427 24.31 -40.26 26.52
CA ILE A 427 23.49 -41.14 27.38
C ILE A 427 23.64 -42.61 26.96
N THR A 428 23.66 -42.93 25.68
CA THR A 428 23.82 -44.30 25.17
C THR A 428 25.19 -44.85 25.49
N VAL A 429 26.27 -44.05 25.40
CA VAL A 429 27.63 -44.43 25.79
C VAL A 429 27.71 -44.68 27.29
N ILE A 430 27.11 -43.81 28.13
CA ILE A 430 27.09 -43.99 29.59
C ILE A 430 26.37 -45.31 29.97
N LEU A 431 25.20 -45.57 29.38
CA LEU A 431 24.45 -46.81 29.60
C LEU A 431 25.26 -48.02 29.18
N TRP A 432 25.96 -47.96 28.04
CA TRP A 432 26.83 -49.06 27.59
C TRP A 432 27.98 -49.30 28.56
N VAL A 433 28.63 -48.27 29.09
CA VAL A 433 29.70 -48.39 30.12
C VAL A 433 29.13 -48.99 31.41
N ILE A 434 27.97 -48.54 31.89
CA ILE A 434 27.32 -49.11 33.10
C ILE A 434 27.01 -50.59 32.90
N ILE A 435 26.42 -50.97 31.77
CA ILE A 435 26.11 -52.37 31.44
C ILE A 435 27.40 -53.19 31.39
N THR A 436 28.45 -52.66 30.76
CA THR A 436 29.77 -53.37 30.67
C THR A 436 30.40 -53.54 32.02
N ILE A 437 30.38 -52.55 32.92
CA ILE A 437 30.83 -52.58 34.28
C ILE A 437 30.04 -53.66 35.08
N HIS A 438 28.70 -53.59 34.98
CA HIS A 438 27.81 -54.54 35.62
C HIS A 438 28.10 -55.99 35.18
N TYR A 439 28.29 -56.18 33.89
CA TYR A 439 28.66 -57.52 33.34
C TYR A 439 30.00 -57.97 33.82
N ARG A 440 31.02 -57.09 33.90
CA ARG A 440 32.36 -57.43 34.45
C ARG A 440 32.29 -57.75 35.95
N ILE A 441 31.52 -57.04 36.74
CA ILE A 441 31.33 -57.31 38.17
C ILE A 441 30.62 -58.67 38.36
N LYS A 442 29.52 -58.87 37.58
CA LYS A 442 28.78 -60.14 37.64
C LYS A 442 29.64 -61.31 37.23
N THR A 443 30.51 -61.21 36.21
CA THR A 443 31.45 -62.24 35.79
C THR A 443 32.54 -62.46 36.83
N LYS A 444 33.08 -61.38 37.46
CA LYS A 444 34.02 -61.52 38.58
C LYS A 444 33.40 -62.17 39.81
N MET A 445 32.15 -61.89 40.16
CA MET A 445 31.41 -62.52 41.23
C MET A 445 31.16 -64.00 40.96
N ILE A 446 30.80 -64.42 39.76
CA ILE A 446 30.63 -65.81 39.33
C ILE A 446 31.97 -66.55 39.41
N LEU A 447 33.06 -65.92 38.99
CA LEU A 447 34.42 -66.55 39.12
C LEU A 447 34.90 -66.62 40.56
N LYS A 448 34.51 -65.68 41.45
CA LYS A 448 34.91 -65.66 42.85
C LYS A 448 34.06 -66.59 43.74
N TYR A 449 32.78 -66.76 43.46
CA TYR A 449 31.87 -67.61 44.23
C TYR A 449 31.59 -68.94 43.54
N GLY A 450 31.87 -69.13 42.26
CA GLY A 450 31.71 -70.37 41.52
C GLY A 450 32.80 -71.38 41.84
N ARG A 451 33.93 -71.04 42.51
CA ARG A 451 34.98 -71.96 42.98
C ARG A 451 34.71 -72.54 44.34
N GLY A 452 33.68 -72.13 45.09
CA GLY A 452 33.37 -72.67 46.45
C GLY A 452 32.26 -73.73 46.49
N GLY A 453 31.60 -74.02 45.40
CA GLY A 453 30.39 -74.86 45.37
C GLY A 453 30.55 -76.29 44.86
N ARG A 454 31.79 -76.81 44.79
CA ARG A 454 32.05 -78.22 44.35
C ARG A 454 32.32 -79.18 45.47
N LYS A 455 31.71 -79.06 46.60
CA LYS A 455 31.68 -80.14 47.62
C LYS A 455 30.37 -80.10 48.38
N THR A 456 29.37 -80.76 47.91
CA THR A 456 28.21 -81.35 48.56
C THR A 456 26.97 -81.36 47.69
N VAL A 457 26.92 -82.13 46.64
CA VAL A 457 25.70 -82.80 46.18
C VAL A 457 26.07 -84.10 45.49
N ARG A 458 26.33 -85.10 46.36
CA ARG A 458 26.23 -86.49 45.99
C ARG A 458 25.20 -87.07 46.94
N LYS A 459 23.96 -87.17 46.49
CA LYS A 459 22.84 -87.99 46.91
C LYS A 459 21.55 -87.19 46.87
N SER A 460 20.83 -87.28 45.78
CA SER A 460 19.51 -87.90 45.71
C SER A 460 19.14 -88.00 44.23
N LYS A 461 19.24 -89.19 43.77
CA LYS A 461 18.56 -89.74 42.62
C LYS A 461 17.11 -90.00 43.03
N ASN A 462 16.23 -89.90 42.08
CA ASN A 462 14.84 -90.33 42.01
C ASN A 462 13.77 -89.37 42.54
N LEU A 463 13.08 -88.73 41.62
CA LEU A 463 11.65 -88.97 41.46
C LEU A 463 11.17 -88.29 40.14
N THR A 464 11.06 -89.16 39.19
CA THR A 464 9.88 -89.43 38.33
C THR A 464 9.12 -88.25 37.75
N LEU A 465 9.20 -88.20 36.42
CA LEU A 465 8.12 -87.77 35.50
C LEU A 465 6.72 -88.21 35.94
N LYS A 466 5.79 -87.38 35.92
CA LYS A 466 4.42 -87.63 35.38
C LYS A 466 3.58 -86.33 35.36
N GLY A 467 3.07 -86.10 34.22
CA GLY A 467 1.66 -85.80 33.97
C GLY A 467 1.35 -84.37 33.60
N MET A 468 1.09 -84.24 32.33
CA MET A 468 -0.22 -83.98 31.72
C MET A 468 -0.63 -82.49 31.76
N LYS A 469 -1.11 -81.92 30.85
CA LYS A 469 -1.63 -82.03 29.46
C LYS A 469 -1.63 -80.59 28.87
#